data_e8c1e0004f50e4f9b8800f8619e280c3
#
_entry.id   e8c1e0004f50e4f9b8800f8619e280c3
#
_cell.length_a   1.000
_cell.length_b   1.000
_cell.length_c   1.000
_cell.angle_alpha   90.00
_cell.angle_beta   90.00
_cell.angle_gamma   90.00
#
_symmetry.space_group_name_H-M   'P 1'
#
loop_
_entity.id
_entity.type
_entity.pdbx_description
1 polymer ?
#
loop_
_entity_poly.entity_id
_entity_poly.type
_entity_poly.pdbx_seq_one_letter_code
_entity_poly.pdbx_strand_id
1 'polypeptide(L)'
;FVELISRSGLFAWISVKILKVSGGDPFKLLICFSGLTVVFSAFLNNVTAMIIVGSLTIVACKKLKLSAMPFLLAEGIYTNIGGLLTLISSIPNIIVGTAAGIKYTDFLIVAGPYCLIAFVATLYLVRYLFKIKPLSNEVEKAKAKVMVDAFDEWETVEDRTFFYLSALVLCAIILGFALHSSIPVLNQMGLEVIAIIGATVMLVIYPTDVEGVLNEVEWTLVLFFLGLFTLLGVMEHAGVLTMIGELLKTPLSAGETIGPIAMMWSSAFFSGLTDNIPLAAVLAKVLEGFQSNIAELDWFADYGHMLWWSLIFGAGLGGNFTPIGSASTVVAIGILKKEGHNVTFMQYVKIGAIVVLVQLTLATGYLFGAEKVGLIKKMNTEKASTEEVQGHGSNGH
;
A
#
# COMPACT_ATOMS: atom_id res chain seq x y z
N PHE A 1 0.95 14.40 -9.77
CA PHE A 1 1.28 15.08 -8.50
C PHE A 1 2.55 14.52 -7.86
N VAL A 2 2.62 13.20 -7.61
CA VAL A 2 3.80 12.54 -7.01
C VAL A 2 5.05 12.79 -7.82
N GLU A 3 4.96 12.74 -9.14
CA GLU A 3 6.08 12.99 -10.05
C GLU A 3 6.63 14.41 -9.93
N LEU A 4 5.75 15.41 -9.85
CA LEU A 4 6.15 16.80 -9.62
C LEU A 4 6.92 16.97 -8.31
N ILE A 5 6.46 16.33 -7.24
CA ILE A 5 7.17 16.36 -5.94
C ILE A 5 8.51 15.62 -6.04
N SER A 6 8.59 14.50 -6.75
CA SER A 6 9.82 13.75 -6.93
C SER A 6 10.90 14.61 -7.60
N ARG A 7 10.53 15.36 -8.63
CA ARG A 7 11.43 16.32 -9.34
C ARG A 7 11.94 17.45 -8.45
N SER A 8 11.22 17.81 -7.38
CA SER A 8 11.71 18.83 -6.44
C SER A 8 12.89 18.38 -5.57
N GLY A 9 13.25 17.10 -5.60
CA GLY A 9 14.27 16.51 -4.75
C GLY A 9 13.82 16.23 -3.31
N LEU A 10 12.54 16.47 -2.96
CA LEU A 10 12.04 16.34 -1.58
C LEU A 10 12.24 14.92 -1.03
N PHE A 11 11.88 13.89 -1.80
CA PHE A 11 12.02 12.51 -1.37
C PHE A 11 13.48 12.08 -1.23
N ALA A 12 14.34 12.52 -2.15
CA ALA A 12 15.78 12.25 -2.07
C ALA A 12 16.40 12.94 -0.84
N TRP A 13 16.05 14.20 -0.58
CA TRP A 13 16.50 14.94 0.61
C TRP A 13 16.11 14.23 1.90
N ILE A 14 14.83 13.84 2.06
CA ILE A 14 14.35 13.08 3.21
C ILE A 14 15.16 11.77 3.37
N SER A 15 15.37 11.06 2.26
CA SER A 15 16.06 9.78 2.26
C SER A 15 17.53 9.91 2.73
N VAL A 16 18.25 10.94 2.28
CA VAL A 16 19.63 11.21 2.74
C VAL A 16 19.66 11.64 4.21
N LYS A 17 18.69 12.43 4.67
CA LYS A 17 18.56 12.77 6.11
C LYS A 17 18.38 11.51 6.96
N ILE A 18 17.52 10.61 6.55
CA ILE A 18 17.27 9.34 7.24
C ILE A 18 18.52 8.44 7.21
N LEU A 19 19.26 8.39 6.11
CA LEU A 19 20.55 7.69 6.03
C LEU A 19 21.53 8.22 7.08
N LYS A 20 21.66 9.54 7.22
CA LYS A 20 22.54 10.16 8.24
C LYS A 20 22.13 9.79 9.67
N VAL A 21 20.81 9.72 9.95
CA VAL A 21 20.29 9.30 11.26
C VAL A 21 20.73 7.86 11.61
N SER A 22 20.84 6.97 10.59
CA SER A 22 21.30 5.58 10.81
C SER A 22 22.74 5.51 11.34
N GLY A 23 23.56 6.55 11.09
CA GLY A 23 24.99 6.56 11.39
C GLY A 23 25.78 5.48 10.68
N GLY A 24 25.22 4.85 9.64
CA GLY A 24 25.83 3.76 8.89
C GLY A 24 25.85 2.41 9.61
N ASP A 25 25.19 2.29 10.76
CA ASP A 25 25.00 1.00 11.45
C ASP A 25 24.01 0.12 10.67
N PRO A 26 24.35 -1.14 10.28
CA PRO A 26 23.50 -1.97 9.44
C PRO A 26 22.09 -2.21 10.00
N PHE A 27 21.96 -2.39 11.31
CA PHE A 27 20.65 -2.62 11.90
C PHE A 27 19.81 -1.33 11.97
N LYS A 28 20.43 -0.21 12.33
CA LYS A 28 19.75 1.10 12.27
C LYS A 28 19.40 1.48 10.84
N LEU A 29 20.27 1.16 9.86
CA LEU A 29 20.00 1.37 8.45
C LEU A 29 18.77 0.58 8.00
N LEU A 30 18.65 -0.68 8.41
CA LEU A 30 17.46 -1.49 8.16
C LEU A 30 16.20 -0.83 8.73
N ILE A 31 16.23 -0.39 9.99
CA ILE A 31 15.10 0.31 10.63
C ILE A 31 14.73 1.58 9.85
N CYS A 32 15.72 2.40 9.56
CA CYS A 32 15.55 3.69 8.90
C CYS A 32 14.98 3.54 7.48
N PHE A 33 15.55 2.67 6.68
CA PHE A 33 15.10 2.48 5.29
C PHE A 33 13.77 1.74 5.21
N SER A 34 13.55 0.72 6.06
CA SER A 34 12.24 0.07 6.17
C SER A 34 11.15 1.05 6.62
N GLY A 35 11.45 1.89 7.62
CA GLY A 35 10.53 2.93 8.08
C GLY A 35 10.22 3.96 7.01
N LEU A 36 11.24 4.42 6.29
CA LEU A 36 11.10 5.34 5.17
C LEU A 36 10.25 4.73 4.05
N THR A 37 10.49 3.46 3.73
CA THR A 37 9.72 2.71 2.72
C THR A 37 8.25 2.63 3.10
N VAL A 38 7.92 2.31 4.36
CA VAL A 38 6.53 2.29 4.84
C VAL A 38 5.88 3.67 4.72
N VAL A 39 6.58 4.72 5.15
CA VAL A 39 6.06 6.10 5.07
C VAL A 39 5.85 6.52 3.62
N PHE A 40 6.82 6.28 2.74
CA PHE A 40 6.67 6.64 1.33
C PHE A 40 5.55 5.83 0.66
N SER A 41 5.49 4.54 0.91
CA SER A 41 4.44 3.67 0.36
C SER A 41 3.03 4.01 0.88
N ALA A 42 2.90 4.70 1.99
CA ALA A 42 1.62 5.19 2.48
C ALA A 42 1.03 6.34 1.63
N PHE A 43 1.86 7.06 0.89
CA PHE A 43 1.46 8.24 0.11
C PHE A 43 1.83 8.16 -1.37
N LEU A 44 2.77 7.29 -1.74
CA LEU A 44 3.23 7.06 -3.10
C LEU A 44 2.82 5.66 -3.55
N ASN A 45 2.78 5.46 -4.86
CA ASN A 45 2.72 4.11 -5.41
C ASN A 45 3.90 3.27 -4.88
N ASN A 46 3.66 2.01 -4.53
CA ASN A 46 4.65 1.07 -3.99
C ASN A 46 5.91 0.95 -4.88
N VAL A 47 5.73 1.00 -6.20
CA VAL A 47 6.83 0.96 -7.17
C VAL A 47 7.70 2.20 -7.05
N THR A 48 7.10 3.38 -7.02
CA THR A 48 7.81 4.67 -6.88
C THR A 48 8.56 4.73 -5.55
N ALA A 49 7.92 4.34 -4.44
CA ALA A 49 8.56 4.27 -3.13
C ALA A 49 9.79 3.35 -3.16
N MET A 50 9.68 2.16 -3.80
CA MET A 50 10.76 1.21 -3.94
C MET A 50 11.92 1.75 -4.80
N ILE A 51 11.63 2.46 -5.89
CA ILE A 51 12.67 3.05 -6.75
C ILE A 51 13.45 4.10 -5.98
N ILE A 52 12.77 5.00 -5.27
CA ILE A 52 13.41 6.11 -4.55
C ILE A 52 14.30 5.57 -3.41
N VAL A 53 13.75 4.76 -2.53
CA VAL A 53 14.49 4.24 -1.36
C VAL A 53 15.55 3.25 -1.81
N GLY A 54 15.21 2.33 -2.71
CA GLY A 54 16.13 1.30 -3.20
C GLY A 54 17.35 1.87 -3.93
N SER A 55 17.20 2.97 -4.66
CA SER A 55 18.32 3.65 -5.32
C SER A 55 19.32 4.17 -4.29
N LEU A 56 18.85 4.84 -3.23
CA LEU A 56 19.72 5.30 -2.16
C LEU A 56 20.33 4.14 -1.37
N THR A 57 19.56 3.08 -1.14
CA THR A 57 20.02 1.86 -0.46
C THR A 57 21.23 1.25 -1.17
N ILE A 58 21.19 1.16 -2.50
CA ILE A 58 22.36 0.69 -3.29
C ILE A 58 23.56 1.58 -3.04
N VAL A 59 23.42 2.89 -3.18
CA VAL A 59 24.53 3.85 -3.01
C VAL A 59 25.08 3.77 -1.60
N ALA A 60 24.23 3.74 -0.58
CA ALA A 60 24.61 3.63 0.83
C ALA A 60 25.35 2.31 1.12
N CYS A 61 24.80 1.18 0.64
CA CYS A 61 25.40 -0.13 0.84
C CYS A 61 26.77 -0.25 0.15
N LYS A 62 26.92 0.26 -1.06
CA LYS A 62 28.22 0.32 -1.75
C LYS A 62 29.27 1.11 -0.95
N LYS A 63 28.89 2.30 -0.46
CA LYS A 63 29.78 3.17 0.32
C LYS A 63 30.16 2.54 1.67
N LEU A 64 29.20 1.87 2.31
CA LEU A 64 29.39 1.17 3.58
C LEU A 64 29.98 -0.25 3.42
N LYS A 65 30.19 -0.73 2.19
CA LYS A 65 30.65 -2.09 1.88
C LYS A 65 29.74 -3.18 2.45
N LEU A 66 28.41 -2.93 2.45
CA LEU A 66 27.38 -3.87 2.88
C LEU A 66 26.75 -4.55 1.65
N SER A 67 26.22 -5.76 1.84
CA SER A 67 25.36 -6.38 0.83
C SER A 67 24.01 -5.65 0.78
N ALA A 68 23.59 -5.18 -0.39
CA ALA A 68 22.31 -4.51 -0.57
C ALA A 68 21.12 -5.47 -0.57
N MET A 69 21.34 -6.77 -0.81
CA MET A 69 20.29 -7.77 -0.97
C MET A 69 19.32 -7.83 0.22
N PRO A 70 19.76 -7.91 1.49
CA PRO A 70 18.84 -7.97 2.62
C PRO A 70 17.96 -6.73 2.75
N PHE A 71 18.51 -5.55 2.46
CA PHE A 71 17.80 -4.27 2.58
C PHE A 71 16.75 -4.13 1.49
N LEU A 72 17.11 -4.35 0.22
CA LEU A 72 16.18 -4.24 -0.90
C LEU A 72 15.05 -5.27 -0.84
N LEU A 73 15.33 -6.51 -0.41
CA LEU A 73 14.27 -7.51 -0.21
C LEU A 73 13.35 -7.10 0.96
N ALA A 74 13.91 -6.55 2.03
CA ALA A 74 13.11 -6.00 3.12
C ALA A 74 12.24 -4.84 2.65
N GLU A 75 12.80 -3.88 1.93
CA GLU A 75 12.08 -2.73 1.38
C GLU A 75 10.92 -3.17 0.49
N GLY A 76 11.12 -4.16 -0.40
CA GLY A 76 10.04 -4.75 -1.21
C GLY A 76 8.91 -5.33 -0.37
N ILE A 77 9.22 -5.95 0.78
CA ILE A 77 8.22 -6.43 1.75
C ILE A 77 7.52 -5.26 2.46
N TYR A 78 8.28 -4.24 2.85
CA TYR A 78 7.75 -3.09 3.60
C TYR A 78 6.88 -2.17 2.76
N THR A 79 7.04 -2.14 1.42
CA THR A 79 6.11 -1.42 0.54
C THR A 79 4.68 -1.94 0.67
N ASN A 80 4.50 -3.27 0.83
CA ASN A 80 3.18 -3.86 1.00
C ASN A 80 2.59 -3.62 2.40
N ILE A 81 3.43 -3.47 3.44
CA ILE A 81 2.98 -3.03 4.77
C ILE A 81 2.53 -1.56 4.72
N GLY A 82 3.35 -0.68 4.14
CA GLY A 82 3.01 0.73 3.96
C GLY A 82 1.79 0.93 3.05
N GLY A 83 1.68 0.06 2.04
CA GLY A 83 0.55 -0.01 1.12
C GLY A 83 -0.79 -0.35 1.78
N LEU A 84 -0.83 -0.77 3.04
CA LEU A 84 -2.06 -0.95 3.82
C LEU A 84 -2.47 0.29 4.60
N LEU A 85 -1.56 1.26 4.81
CA LEU A 85 -1.73 2.31 5.81
C LEU A 85 -2.83 3.31 5.45
N THR A 86 -3.01 3.61 4.17
CA THR A 86 -4.02 4.58 3.70
C THR A 86 -4.84 4.02 2.55
N LEU A 87 -6.00 4.61 2.32
CA LEU A 87 -6.87 4.26 1.19
C LEU A 87 -6.17 4.41 -0.16
N ILE A 88 -5.33 5.44 -0.30
CA ILE A 88 -4.66 5.80 -1.57
C ILE A 88 -3.29 5.15 -1.74
N SER A 89 -2.77 4.47 -0.72
CA SER A 89 -1.42 3.89 -0.73
C SER A 89 -1.25 2.74 -1.70
N SER A 90 -2.33 2.04 -2.02
CA SER A 90 -2.31 0.96 -3.00
C SER A 90 -3.62 0.88 -3.78
N ILE A 91 -3.52 0.42 -5.01
CA ILE A 91 -4.68 0.30 -5.91
C ILE A 91 -5.72 -0.69 -5.38
N PRO A 92 -5.36 -1.87 -4.85
CA PRO A 92 -6.30 -2.75 -4.17
C PRO A 92 -7.10 -2.04 -3.06
N ASN A 93 -6.46 -1.18 -2.27
CA ASN A 93 -7.17 -0.43 -1.22
C ASN A 93 -8.19 0.54 -1.79
N ILE A 94 -7.83 1.24 -2.88
CA ILE A 94 -8.77 2.16 -3.55
C ILE A 94 -9.98 1.38 -4.04
N ILE A 95 -9.78 0.26 -4.74
CA ILE A 95 -10.86 -0.56 -5.30
C ILE A 95 -11.75 -1.10 -4.17
N VAL A 96 -11.15 -1.80 -3.21
CA VAL A 96 -11.91 -2.47 -2.14
C VAL A 96 -12.51 -1.44 -1.18
N GLY A 97 -11.74 -0.41 -0.81
CA GLY A 97 -12.20 0.61 0.12
C GLY A 97 -13.34 1.47 -0.44
N THR A 98 -13.29 1.79 -1.74
CA THR A 98 -14.39 2.52 -2.41
C THR A 98 -15.63 1.65 -2.49
N ALA A 99 -15.50 0.39 -2.91
CA ALA A 99 -16.59 -0.57 -2.98
C ALA A 99 -17.27 -0.78 -1.61
N ALA A 100 -16.46 -0.87 -0.55
CA ALA A 100 -16.93 -1.03 0.82
C ALA A 100 -17.44 0.27 1.48
N GLY A 101 -17.25 1.44 0.85
CA GLY A 101 -17.55 2.74 1.46
C GLY A 101 -16.66 3.10 2.66
N ILE A 102 -15.45 2.54 2.73
CA ILE A 102 -14.48 2.79 3.80
C ILE A 102 -13.82 4.16 3.61
N LYS A 103 -13.84 4.99 4.64
CA LYS A 103 -13.27 6.34 4.58
C LYS A 103 -11.74 6.30 4.70
N TYR A 104 -11.07 7.34 4.17
CA TYR A 104 -9.62 7.50 4.28
C TYR A 104 -9.12 7.40 5.74
N THR A 105 -9.83 8.04 6.66
CA THR A 105 -9.50 8.03 8.10
C THR A 105 -9.66 6.65 8.73
N ASP A 106 -10.61 5.84 8.25
CA ASP A 106 -10.84 4.50 8.79
C ASP A 106 -9.65 3.57 8.47
N PHE A 107 -8.97 3.77 7.33
CA PHE A 107 -7.71 3.08 7.02
C PHE A 107 -6.64 3.40 8.07
N LEU A 108 -6.41 4.68 8.39
CA LEU A 108 -5.43 5.07 9.41
C LEU A 108 -5.75 4.49 10.78
N ILE A 109 -7.02 4.49 11.16
CA ILE A 109 -7.47 4.00 12.46
C ILE A 109 -7.38 2.47 12.56
N VAL A 110 -7.81 1.76 11.50
CA VAL A 110 -7.86 0.29 11.51
C VAL A 110 -6.53 -0.31 11.07
N ALA A 111 -5.94 0.14 9.97
CA ALA A 111 -4.71 -0.44 9.47
C ALA A 111 -3.45 0.10 10.14
N GLY A 112 -3.46 1.34 10.65
CA GLY A 112 -2.29 1.98 11.27
C GLY A 112 -1.65 1.18 12.41
N PRO A 113 -2.40 0.80 13.45
CA PRO A 113 -1.85 0.00 14.54
C PRO A 113 -1.32 -1.36 14.08
N TYR A 114 -2.01 -1.99 13.12
CA TYR A 114 -1.53 -3.24 12.51
C TYR A 114 -0.20 -3.02 11.76
N CYS A 115 -0.08 -1.98 10.95
CA CYS A 115 1.14 -1.68 10.21
C CYS A 115 2.34 -1.51 11.17
N LEU A 116 2.13 -0.92 12.34
CA LEU A 116 3.17 -0.81 13.36
C LEU A 116 3.56 -2.19 13.93
N ILE A 117 2.58 -3.04 14.22
CA ILE A 117 2.82 -4.43 14.68
C ILE A 117 3.57 -5.22 13.61
N ALA A 118 3.08 -5.16 12.35
CA ALA A 118 3.69 -5.83 11.22
C ALA A 118 5.11 -5.32 10.94
N PHE A 119 5.33 -4.00 11.06
CA PHE A 119 6.66 -3.39 10.93
C PHE A 119 7.65 -3.99 11.91
N VAL A 120 7.32 -3.98 13.20
CA VAL A 120 8.20 -4.49 14.26
C VAL A 120 8.44 -6.00 14.09
N ALA A 121 7.39 -6.78 13.87
CA ALA A 121 7.51 -8.23 13.69
C ALA A 121 8.37 -8.58 12.46
N THR A 122 8.12 -7.93 11.33
CA THR A 122 8.89 -8.15 10.09
C THR A 122 10.34 -7.69 10.25
N LEU A 123 10.61 -6.60 11.00
CA LEU A 123 11.96 -6.11 11.27
C LEU A 123 12.82 -7.17 11.98
N TYR A 124 12.30 -7.74 13.06
CA TYR A 124 13.01 -8.79 13.79
C TYR A 124 13.13 -10.07 12.96
N LEU A 125 12.11 -10.42 12.18
CA LEU A 125 12.14 -11.58 11.30
C LEU A 125 13.21 -11.43 10.21
N VAL A 126 13.25 -10.29 9.50
CA VAL A 126 14.26 -9.96 8.48
C VAL A 126 15.67 -9.94 9.11
N ARG A 127 15.82 -9.29 10.26
CA ARG A 127 17.10 -9.29 11.02
C ARG A 127 17.57 -10.72 11.30
N TYR A 128 16.67 -11.60 11.73
CA TYR A 128 16.98 -13.00 12.02
C TYR A 128 17.35 -13.79 10.75
N LEU A 129 16.53 -13.69 9.70
CA LEU A 129 16.72 -14.42 8.44
C LEU A 129 18.03 -14.05 7.74
N PHE A 130 18.35 -12.75 7.70
CA PHE A 130 19.57 -12.25 7.05
C PHE A 130 20.74 -12.03 7.98
N LYS A 131 20.60 -12.38 9.27
CA LYS A 131 21.66 -12.28 10.29
C LYS A 131 22.28 -10.87 10.39
N ILE A 132 21.45 -9.83 10.24
CA ILE A 132 21.91 -8.43 10.30
C ILE A 132 22.28 -8.10 11.75
N LYS A 133 23.55 -7.73 11.97
CA LYS A 133 24.07 -7.38 13.29
C LYS A 133 24.40 -5.89 13.35
N PRO A 134 24.16 -5.23 14.49
CA PRO A 134 24.65 -3.87 14.71
C PRO A 134 26.18 -3.87 14.81
N LEU A 135 26.80 -2.72 14.52
CA LEU A 135 28.23 -2.52 14.73
C LEU A 135 28.55 -2.52 16.24
N SER A 136 29.50 -3.35 16.65
CA SER A 136 29.91 -3.47 18.06
C SER A 136 31.11 -2.57 18.40
N ASN A 137 31.96 -2.28 17.40
CA ASN A 137 33.22 -1.55 17.59
C ASN A 137 33.00 -0.03 17.37
N GLU A 138 33.38 0.79 18.35
CA GLU A 138 33.25 2.25 18.28
C GLU A 138 34.07 2.86 17.13
N VAL A 139 35.21 2.28 16.76
CA VAL A 139 36.00 2.72 15.60
C VAL A 139 35.26 2.47 14.29
N GLU A 140 34.57 1.32 14.16
CA GLU A 140 33.75 1.01 12.99
C GLU A 140 32.53 1.92 12.90
N LYS A 141 31.86 2.20 14.03
CA LYS A 141 30.75 3.16 14.11
C LYS A 141 31.20 4.57 13.67
N ALA A 142 32.35 5.04 14.18
CA ALA A 142 32.87 6.34 13.81
C ALA A 142 33.20 6.42 12.31
N LYS A 143 33.83 5.38 11.75
CA LYS A 143 34.12 5.31 10.30
C LYS A 143 32.84 5.29 9.46
N ALA A 144 31.86 4.47 9.83
CA ALA A 144 30.58 4.38 9.13
C ALA A 144 29.85 5.72 9.18
N LYS A 145 29.85 6.39 10.33
CA LYS A 145 29.24 7.72 10.49
C LYS A 145 29.89 8.75 9.57
N VAL A 146 31.21 8.83 9.52
CA VAL A 146 31.92 9.75 8.59
C VAL A 146 31.53 9.47 7.13
N MET A 147 31.37 8.19 6.76
CA MET A 147 30.98 7.83 5.39
C MET A 147 29.56 8.29 5.04
N VAL A 148 28.59 8.21 5.98
CA VAL A 148 27.22 8.66 5.73
C VAL A 148 27.05 10.16 5.89
N ASP A 149 27.81 10.82 6.76
CA ASP A 149 27.83 12.27 6.92
C ASP A 149 28.38 13.00 5.67
N ALA A 150 29.17 12.29 4.86
CA ALA A 150 29.71 12.82 3.59
C ALA A 150 28.70 12.87 2.43
N PHE A 151 27.46 12.40 2.62
CA PHE A 151 26.39 12.63 1.64
C PHE A 151 25.85 14.04 1.81
N ASP A 152 25.64 14.74 0.71
CA ASP A 152 24.98 16.05 0.72
C ASP A 152 23.48 15.86 0.43
N GLU A 153 22.64 16.16 1.40
CA GLU A 153 21.19 16.10 1.25
C GLU A 153 20.62 17.11 0.27
N TRP A 154 21.35 18.17 -0.03
CA TRP A 154 20.93 19.21 -0.95
C TRP A 154 21.40 19.00 -2.40
N GLU A 155 22.24 17.99 -2.64
CA GLU A 155 22.80 17.71 -3.97
C GLU A 155 21.70 17.48 -5.05
N THR A 156 20.56 16.91 -4.64
CA THR A 156 19.45 16.61 -5.55
C THR A 156 18.39 17.71 -5.60
N VAL A 157 18.56 18.82 -4.87
CA VAL A 157 17.63 19.93 -4.80
C VAL A 157 18.15 21.08 -5.66
N GLU A 158 17.65 21.18 -6.89
CA GLU A 158 18.07 22.22 -7.82
C GLU A 158 17.49 23.59 -7.46
N ASP A 159 16.22 23.64 -7.04
CA ASP A 159 15.51 24.86 -6.65
C ASP A 159 14.87 24.70 -5.27
N ARG A 160 15.37 25.50 -4.30
CA ARG A 160 14.85 25.51 -2.93
C ARG A 160 13.41 26.03 -2.83
N THR A 161 13.00 26.92 -3.72
CA THR A 161 11.63 27.44 -3.73
C THR A 161 10.66 26.33 -4.12
N PHE A 162 11.00 25.59 -5.18
CA PHE A 162 10.23 24.44 -5.63
C PHE A 162 10.17 23.34 -4.57
N PHE A 163 11.30 23.10 -3.88
CA PHE A 163 11.37 22.14 -2.77
C PHE A 163 10.38 22.48 -1.64
N TYR A 164 10.40 23.74 -1.14
CA TYR A 164 9.50 24.15 -0.06
C TYR A 164 8.05 24.21 -0.49
N LEU A 165 7.77 24.64 -1.72
CA LEU A 165 6.44 24.61 -2.30
C LEU A 165 5.90 23.17 -2.37
N SER A 166 6.72 22.23 -2.87
CA SER A 166 6.37 20.80 -2.96
C SER A 166 6.06 20.23 -1.59
N ALA A 167 6.85 20.53 -0.57
CA ALA A 167 6.61 20.11 0.80
C ALA A 167 5.30 20.68 1.36
N LEU A 168 5.02 21.98 1.12
CA LEU A 168 3.79 22.63 1.55
C LEU A 168 2.55 22.00 0.89
N VAL A 169 2.60 21.83 -0.45
CA VAL A 169 1.47 21.25 -1.21
C VAL A 169 1.24 19.79 -0.80
N LEU A 170 2.30 19.00 -0.59
CA LEU A 170 2.18 17.63 -0.09
C LEU A 170 1.46 17.59 1.27
N CYS A 171 1.89 18.43 2.22
CA CYS A 171 1.22 18.53 3.53
C CYS A 171 -0.25 18.97 3.39
N ALA A 172 -0.55 19.93 2.52
CA ALA A 172 -1.91 20.41 2.29
C ALA A 172 -2.82 19.31 1.72
N ILE A 173 -2.31 18.49 0.78
CA ILE A 173 -3.06 17.37 0.20
C ILE A 173 -3.31 16.28 1.23
N ILE A 174 -2.28 15.88 2.01
CA ILE A 174 -2.44 14.89 3.07
C ILE A 174 -3.49 15.36 4.10
N LEU A 175 -3.46 16.63 4.49
CA LEU A 175 -4.48 17.23 5.35
C LEU A 175 -5.86 17.22 4.69
N GLY A 176 -5.94 17.55 3.39
CA GLY A 176 -7.16 17.50 2.61
C GLY A 176 -7.79 16.10 2.59
N PHE A 177 -6.99 15.06 2.40
CA PHE A 177 -7.45 13.67 2.48
C PHE A 177 -7.91 13.29 3.89
N ALA A 178 -7.17 13.67 4.92
CA ALA A 178 -7.54 13.40 6.31
C ALA A 178 -8.85 14.11 6.72
N LEU A 179 -9.06 15.33 6.24
CA LEU A 179 -10.24 16.14 6.56
C LEU A 179 -11.41 15.93 5.57
N HIS A 180 -11.21 15.17 4.50
CA HIS A 180 -12.21 14.95 3.45
C HIS A 180 -13.59 14.56 4.02
N SER A 181 -13.64 13.59 4.92
CA SER A 181 -14.89 13.13 5.51
C SER A 181 -15.50 14.09 6.55
N SER A 182 -14.73 15.06 7.04
CA SER A 182 -15.16 16.02 8.09
C SER A 182 -15.67 17.33 7.50
N ILE A 183 -15.25 17.68 6.28
CA ILE A 183 -15.63 18.94 5.63
C ILE A 183 -16.64 18.62 4.52
N PRO A 184 -17.90 19.08 4.62
CA PRO A 184 -18.97 18.76 3.65
C PRO A 184 -18.61 19.05 2.21
N VAL A 185 -17.93 20.16 1.95
CA VAL A 185 -17.49 20.56 0.60
C VAL A 185 -16.47 19.56 0.04
N LEU A 186 -15.47 19.18 0.82
CA LEU A 186 -14.46 18.20 0.40
C LEU A 186 -15.09 16.81 0.19
N ASN A 187 -16.02 16.43 1.05
CA ASN A 187 -16.71 15.14 0.95
C ASN A 187 -17.55 15.02 -0.34
N GLN A 188 -18.10 16.11 -0.85
CA GLN A 188 -18.83 16.14 -2.13
C GLN A 188 -17.89 16.10 -3.34
N MET A 189 -16.65 16.57 -3.22
CA MET A 189 -15.72 16.69 -4.34
C MET A 189 -14.98 15.39 -4.68
N GLY A 190 -14.86 14.47 -3.74
CA GLY A 190 -14.04 13.25 -3.90
C GLY A 190 -12.53 13.46 -3.65
N LEU A 191 -11.83 12.37 -3.32
CA LEU A 191 -10.38 12.41 -3.04
C LEU A 191 -9.57 12.75 -4.30
N GLU A 192 -10.02 12.32 -5.46
CA GLU A 192 -9.38 12.55 -6.76
C GLU A 192 -9.29 14.05 -7.09
N VAL A 193 -10.31 14.82 -6.74
CA VAL A 193 -10.33 16.27 -7.00
C VAL A 193 -9.28 16.97 -6.16
N ILE A 194 -9.07 16.57 -4.91
CA ILE A 194 -8.03 17.11 -4.04
C ILE A 194 -6.63 16.87 -4.67
N ALA A 195 -6.39 15.68 -5.20
CA ALA A 195 -5.13 15.34 -5.87
C ALA A 195 -4.93 16.18 -7.16
N ILE A 196 -5.98 16.34 -7.97
CA ILE A 196 -5.94 17.14 -9.20
C ILE A 196 -5.68 18.62 -8.89
N ILE A 197 -6.34 19.18 -7.87
CA ILE A 197 -6.10 20.55 -7.42
C ILE A 197 -4.63 20.74 -7.03
N GLY A 198 -4.06 19.81 -6.24
CA GLY A 198 -2.66 19.89 -5.85
C GLY A 198 -1.70 19.83 -7.03
N ALA A 199 -1.93 18.93 -7.99
CA ALA A 199 -1.14 18.87 -9.22
C ALA A 199 -1.24 20.16 -10.04
N THR A 200 -2.46 20.71 -10.20
CA THR A 200 -2.71 21.94 -10.93
C THR A 200 -2.02 23.13 -10.28
N VAL A 201 -2.12 23.25 -8.94
CA VAL A 201 -1.45 24.33 -8.18
C VAL A 201 0.05 24.28 -8.42
N MET A 202 0.67 23.10 -8.36
CA MET A 202 2.12 22.97 -8.62
C MET A 202 2.50 23.34 -10.04
N LEU A 203 1.73 22.91 -11.05
CA LEU A 203 1.99 23.24 -12.45
C LEU A 203 1.83 24.73 -12.76
N VAL A 204 0.90 25.41 -12.09
CA VAL A 204 0.65 26.86 -12.28
C VAL A 204 1.71 27.69 -11.59
N ILE A 205 2.09 27.34 -10.36
CA ILE A 205 3.02 28.16 -9.56
C ILE A 205 4.47 27.95 -10.00
N TYR A 206 4.83 26.73 -10.38
CA TYR A 206 6.18 26.43 -10.82
C TYR A 206 6.19 26.05 -12.30
N PRO A 207 6.71 26.94 -13.16
CA PRO A 207 6.81 26.67 -14.59
C PRO A 207 7.74 25.47 -14.82
N THR A 208 7.15 24.37 -15.22
CA THR A 208 7.84 23.11 -15.54
C THR A 208 7.46 22.67 -16.93
N ASP A 209 8.27 21.81 -17.50
CA ASP A 209 7.93 21.12 -18.75
C ASP A 209 6.71 20.20 -18.52
N VAL A 210 5.52 20.71 -18.84
CA VAL A 210 4.24 19.99 -18.68
C VAL A 210 4.22 18.74 -19.54
N GLU A 211 4.79 18.80 -20.76
CA GLU A 211 4.85 17.66 -21.67
C GLU A 211 5.74 16.56 -21.09
N GLY A 212 6.91 16.92 -20.53
CA GLY A 212 7.78 15.99 -19.84
C GLY A 212 7.11 15.35 -18.61
N VAL A 213 6.33 16.11 -17.83
CA VAL A 213 5.55 15.56 -16.70
C VAL A 213 4.47 14.59 -17.17
N LEU A 214 3.75 14.93 -18.25
CA LEU A 214 2.70 14.07 -18.80
C LEU A 214 3.27 12.77 -19.39
N ASN A 215 4.50 12.81 -19.95
CA ASN A 215 5.17 11.61 -20.46
C ASN A 215 5.60 10.66 -19.34
N GLU A 216 5.80 11.13 -18.11
CA GLU A 216 6.13 10.30 -16.94
C GLU A 216 4.89 9.71 -16.25
N VAL A 217 3.67 10.11 -16.65
CA VAL A 217 2.45 9.46 -16.18
C VAL A 217 2.45 8.01 -16.65
N GLU A 218 2.14 7.10 -15.74
CA GLU A 218 2.08 5.66 -16.02
C GLU A 218 0.85 5.30 -16.90
N TRP A 219 0.82 5.76 -18.16
CA TRP A 219 -0.27 5.52 -19.11
C TRP A 219 -0.60 4.05 -19.31
N THR A 220 0.43 3.19 -19.23
CA THR A 220 0.26 1.73 -19.26
C THR A 220 -0.66 1.26 -18.13
N LEU A 221 -0.53 1.83 -16.94
CA LEU A 221 -1.38 1.51 -15.80
C LEU A 221 -2.83 2.00 -16.02
N VAL A 222 -3.01 3.20 -16.58
CA VAL A 222 -4.33 3.73 -16.92
C VAL A 222 -5.04 2.83 -17.94
N LEU A 223 -4.33 2.42 -19.01
CA LEU A 223 -4.87 1.50 -20.02
C LEU A 223 -5.16 0.11 -19.45
N PHE A 224 -4.30 -0.38 -18.55
CA PHE A 224 -4.53 -1.64 -17.83
C PHE A 224 -5.85 -1.58 -17.04
N PHE A 225 -6.10 -0.49 -16.30
CA PHE A 225 -7.36 -0.33 -15.57
C PHE A 225 -8.58 -0.25 -16.48
N LEU A 226 -8.47 0.47 -17.59
CA LEU A 226 -9.55 0.53 -18.56
C LEU A 226 -9.92 -0.88 -19.05
N GLY A 227 -8.90 -1.68 -19.39
CA GLY A 227 -9.07 -3.09 -19.79
C GLY A 227 -9.65 -3.95 -18.65
N LEU A 228 -9.13 -3.81 -17.44
CA LEU A 228 -9.57 -4.56 -16.25
C LEU A 228 -11.04 -4.30 -15.93
N PHE A 229 -11.47 -3.03 -15.86
CA PHE A 229 -12.86 -2.70 -15.56
C PHE A 229 -13.81 -3.10 -16.70
N THR A 230 -13.36 -3.01 -17.96
CA THR A 230 -14.12 -3.54 -19.09
C THR A 230 -14.31 -5.05 -18.97
N LEU A 231 -13.24 -5.78 -18.64
CA LEU A 231 -13.30 -7.23 -18.43
C LEU A 231 -14.24 -7.59 -17.27
N LEU A 232 -14.16 -6.87 -16.15
CA LEU A 232 -15.05 -7.08 -15.00
C LEU A 232 -16.52 -6.86 -15.38
N GLY A 233 -16.84 -5.83 -16.18
CA GLY A 233 -18.19 -5.61 -16.71
C GLY A 233 -18.67 -6.76 -17.59
N VAL A 234 -17.80 -7.30 -18.46
CA VAL A 234 -18.12 -8.49 -19.26
C VAL A 234 -18.37 -9.71 -18.39
N MET A 235 -17.52 -9.95 -17.37
CA MET A 235 -17.66 -11.07 -16.43
C MET A 235 -18.96 -10.96 -15.62
N GLU A 236 -19.35 -9.75 -15.24
CA GLU A 236 -20.61 -9.47 -14.54
C GLU A 236 -21.81 -9.84 -15.42
N HIS A 237 -21.88 -9.32 -16.64
CA HIS A 237 -22.95 -9.63 -17.59
C HIS A 237 -23.00 -11.10 -18.02
N ALA A 238 -21.83 -11.76 -18.08
CA ALA A 238 -21.74 -13.19 -18.40
C ALA A 238 -22.09 -14.11 -17.22
N GLY A 239 -22.39 -13.57 -16.04
CA GLY A 239 -22.69 -14.36 -14.83
C GLY A 239 -21.47 -15.03 -14.18
N VAL A 240 -20.25 -14.74 -14.63
CA VAL A 240 -19.03 -15.33 -14.09
C VAL A 240 -18.80 -14.90 -12.65
N LEU A 241 -19.06 -13.62 -12.33
CA LEU A 241 -18.93 -13.12 -10.94
C LEU A 241 -19.94 -13.77 -10.02
N THR A 242 -21.15 -14.03 -10.48
CA THR A 242 -22.18 -14.78 -9.72
C THR A 242 -21.70 -16.21 -9.44
N MET A 243 -21.12 -16.89 -10.43
CA MET A 243 -20.58 -18.24 -10.26
C MET A 243 -19.43 -18.27 -9.24
N ILE A 244 -18.53 -17.29 -9.28
CA ILE A 244 -17.46 -17.13 -8.27
C ILE A 244 -18.07 -16.86 -6.90
N GLY A 245 -19.10 -16.01 -6.82
CA GLY A 245 -19.83 -15.72 -5.59
C GLY A 245 -20.45 -16.97 -4.96
N GLU A 246 -21.15 -17.79 -5.75
CA GLU A 246 -21.72 -19.06 -5.25
C GLU A 246 -20.64 -20.04 -4.75
N LEU A 247 -19.49 -20.09 -5.42
CA LEU A 247 -18.36 -20.91 -4.96
C LEU A 247 -17.80 -20.43 -3.62
N LEU A 248 -17.69 -19.12 -3.43
CA LEU A 248 -17.17 -18.49 -2.22
C LEU A 248 -18.21 -18.42 -1.08
N LYS A 249 -19.50 -18.44 -1.39
CA LYS A 249 -20.58 -18.34 -0.41
C LYS A 249 -20.42 -19.30 0.75
N THR A 250 -20.18 -20.60 0.45
CA THR A 250 -20.03 -21.64 1.47
C THR A 250 -18.90 -21.36 2.48
N PRO A 251 -17.64 -21.13 2.07
CA PRO A 251 -16.58 -20.83 3.04
C PRO A 251 -16.77 -19.48 3.74
N LEU A 252 -17.38 -18.48 3.09
CA LEU A 252 -17.58 -17.16 3.68
C LEU A 252 -18.75 -17.12 4.66
N SER A 253 -19.80 -17.92 4.45
CA SER A 253 -20.95 -18.05 5.35
C SER A 253 -20.72 -18.99 6.51
N ALA A 254 -19.51 -19.57 6.66
CA ALA A 254 -19.20 -20.54 7.72
C ALA A 254 -19.13 -19.95 9.14
N GLY A 255 -19.46 -18.67 9.30
CA GLY A 255 -19.58 -17.97 10.58
C GLY A 255 -18.60 -16.82 10.74
N GLU A 256 -18.85 -15.99 11.74
CA GLU A 256 -18.13 -14.74 12.03
C GLU A 256 -16.61 -14.89 12.16
N THR A 257 -16.12 -16.06 12.52
CA THR A 257 -14.69 -16.35 12.66
C THR A 257 -14.12 -16.98 11.39
N ILE A 258 -14.78 -18.01 10.86
CA ILE A 258 -14.23 -18.80 9.74
C ILE A 258 -14.31 -18.00 8.44
N GLY A 259 -15.42 -17.28 8.18
CA GLY A 259 -15.60 -16.49 6.97
C GLY A 259 -14.49 -15.46 6.74
N PRO A 260 -14.22 -14.55 7.70
CA PRO A 260 -13.13 -13.59 7.58
C PRO A 260 -11.74 -14.23 7.45
N ILE A 261 -11.46 -15.32 8.18
CA ILE A 261 -10.20 -16.06 8.03
C ILE A 261 -10.09 -16.64 6.62
N ALA A 262 -11.14 -17.30 6.13
CA ALA A 262 -11.17 -17.89 4.80
C ALA A 262 -10.94 -16.81 3.71
N MET A 263 -11.58 -15.65 3.82
CA MET A 263 -11.37 -14.51 2.91
C MET A 263 -9.93 -14.03 2.95
N MET A 264 -9.36 -13.76 4.14
CA MET A 264 -8.01 -13.21 4.29
C MET A 264 -6.95 -14.18 3.75
N TRP A 265 -6.99 -15.44 4.14
CA TRP A 265 -5.96 -16.41 3.78
C TRP A 265 -6.06 -16.83 2.32
N SER A 266 -7.27 -17.02 1.78
CA SER A 266 -7.44 -17.33 0.36
C SER A 266 -7.04 -16.16 -0.52
N SER A 267 -7.48 -14.93 -0.22
CA SER A 267 -7.08 -13.76 -0.98
C SER A 267 -5.57 -13.52 -0.92
N ALA A 268 -4.91 -13.76 0.23
CA ALA A 268 -3.46 -13.67 0.33
C ALA A 268 -2.74 -14.73 -0.51
N PHE A 269 -3.23 -15.97 -0.51
CA PHE A 269 -2.64 -17.04 -1.32
C PHE A 269 -2.72 -16.71 -2.81
N PHE A 270 -3.91 -16.33 -3.28
CA PHE A 270 -4.10 -16.00 -4.70
C PHE A 270 -3.39 -14.70 -5.09
N SER A 271 -3.36 -13.68 -4.23
CA SER A 271 -2.59 -12.45 -4.43
C SER A 271 -1.09 -12.71 -4.60
N GLY A 272 -0.57 -13.69 -3.86
CA GLY A 272 0.83 -14.08 -4.00
C GLY A 272 1.16 -14.83 -5.29
N LEU A 273 0.17 -15.42 -5.95
CA LEU A 273 0.35 -16.15 -7.21
C LEU A 273 0.02 -15.32 -8.46
N THR A 274 -0.80 -14.27 -8.27
CA THR A 274 -1.23 -13.36 -9.34
C THR A 274 -0.87 -11.93 -8.95
N ASP A 275 -1.26 -10.96 -9.77
CA ASP A 275 -1.22 -9.55 -9.35
C ASP A 275 -2.36 -9.30 -8.34
N ASN A 276 -2.06 -8.52 -7.28
CA ASN A 276 -3.03 -8.19 -6.23
C ASN A 276 -4.19 -7.31 -6.73
N ILE A 277 -4.00 -6.57 -7.81
CA ILE A 277 -4.99 -5.62 -8.34
C ILE A 277 -6.20 -6.33 -8.96
N PRO A 278 -6.03 -7.23 -9.98
CA PRO A 278 -7.16 -7.95 -10.56
C PRO A 278 -7.90 -8.81 -9.54
N LEU A 279 -7.16 -9.45 -8.63
CA LEU A 279 -7.76 -10.27 -7.57
C LEU A 279 -8.67 -9.43 -6.66
N ALA A 280 -8.15 -8.29 -6.18
CA ALA A 280 -8.91 -7.39 -5.32
C ALA A 280 -10.17 -6.87 -6.04
N ALA A 281 -10.08 -6.56 -7.33
CA ALA A 281 -11.18 -6.07 -8.12
C ALA A 281 -12.30 -7.13 -8.32
N VAL A 282 -11.92 -8.38 -8.63
CA VAL A 282 -12.88 -9.50 -8.75
C VAL A 282 -13.57 -9.78 -7.41
N LEU A 283 -12.79 -9.90 -6.33
CA LEU A 283 -13.35 -10.22 -5.01
C LEU A 283 -14.18 -9.05 -4.43
N ALA A 284 -13.80 -7.81 -4.71
CA ALA A 284 -14.61 -6.65 -4.34
C ALA A 284 -15.99 -6.69 -5.03
N LYS A 285 -16.03 -7.00 -6.33
CA LYS A 285 -17.28 -7.16 -7.08
C LYS A 285 -18.16 -8.29 -6.54
N VAL A 286 -17.56 -9.40 -6.12
CA VAL A 286 -18.31 -10.50 -5.49
C VAL A 286 -18.90 -10.06 -4.15
N LEU A 287 -18.13 -9.32 -3.32
CA LEU A 287 -18.64 -8.79 -2.05
C LEU A 287 -19.72 -7.72 -2.25
N GLU A 288 -19.61 -6.86 -3.27
CA GLU A 288 -20.68 -5.92 -3.66
C GLU A 288 -21.97 -6.67 -4.02
N GLY A 289 -21.87 -7.80 -4.75
CA GLY A 289 -23.00 -8.67 -5.05
C GLY A 289 -23.66 -9.26 -3.80
N PHE A 290 -22.87 -9.63 -2.78
CA PHE A 290 -23.43 -10.06 -1.48
C PHE A 290 -24.06 -8.88 -0.71
N GLN A 291 -23.44 -7.72 -0.78
CA GLN A 291 -23.93 -6.51 -0.11
C GLN A 291 -25.25 -6.03 -0.72
N SER A 292 -25.44 -6.12 -2.03
CA SER A 292 -26.70 -5.75 -2.70
C SER A 292 -27.87 -6.70 -2.34
N ASN A 293 -27.56 -7.95 -1.93
CA ASN A 293 -28.54 -8.94 -1.49
C ASN A 293 -28.54 -9.14 0.03
N ILE A 294 -28.14 -8.11 0.79
CA ILE A 294 -27.96 -8.19 2.26
C ILE A 294 -29.23 -8.59 2.99
N ALA A 295 -30.40 -8.25 2.46
CA ALA A 295 -31.70 -8.61 3.03
C ALA A 295 -31.98 -10.13 2.99
N GLU A 296 -31.32 -10.87 2.08
CA GLU A 296 -31.43 -12.32 1.93
C GLU A 296 -30.23 -13.07 2.54
N LEU A 297 -29.19 -12.32 2.96
CA LEU A 297 -27.91 -12.85 3.45
C LEU A 297 -27.61 -12.33 4.86
N ASP A 298 -28.36 -12.82 5.86
CA ASP A 298 -28.21 -12.41 7.27
C ASP A 298 -26.75 -12.45 7.75
N TRP A 299 -26.02 -13.49 7.34
CA TRP A 299 -24.60 -13.64 7.72
C TRP A 299 -23.72 -12.49 7.19
N PHE A 300 -24.04 -11.92 6.03
CA PHE A 300 -23.29 -10.79 5.49
C PHE A 300 -23.63 -9.49 6.23
N ALA A 301 -24.87 -9.31 6.67
CA ALA A 301 -25.27 -8.22 7.54
C ALA A 301 -24.51 -8.25 8.86
N ASP A 302 -24.26 -9.44 9.41
CA ASP A 302 -23.61 -9.61 10.71
C ASP A 302 -22.12 -9.29 10.66
N TYR A 303 -21.38 -9.84 9.67
CA TYR A 303 -19.91 -9.73 9.63
C TYR A 303 -19.31 -9.38 8.26
N GLY A 304 -20.11 -8.89 7.32
CA GLY A 304 -19.62 -8.45 6.01
C GLY A 304 -18.52 -7.37 6.10
N HIS A 305 -18.60 -6.47 7.09
CA HIS A 305 -17.57 -5.49 7.40
C HIS A 305 -16.20 -6.13 7.67
N MET A 306 -16.15 -7.30 8.30
CA MET A 306 -14.93 -8.06 8.53
C MET A 306 -14.39 -8.69 7.26
N LEU A 307 -15.26 -9.10 6.31
CA LEU A 307 -14.85 -9.65 5.02
C LEU A 307 -14.14 -8.60 4.17
N TRP A 308 -14.61 -7.36 4.17
CA TRP A 308 -13.95 -6.25 3.48
C TRP A 308 -12.54 -6.01 4.01
N TRP A 309 -12.37 -5.91 5.33
CA TRP A 309 -11.05 -5.75 5.93
C TRP A 309 -10.16 -6.98 5.72
N SER A 310 -10.73 -8.18 5.77
CA SER A 310 -10.01 -9.42 5.48
C SER A 310 -9.48 -9.46 4.04
N LEU A 311 -10.27 -8.97 3.08
CA LEU A 311 -9.85 -8.84 1.69
C LEU A 311 -8.71 -7.82 1.54
N ILE A 312 -8.83 -6.65 2.16
CA ILE A 312 -7.78 -5.61 2.14
C ILE A 312 -6.46 -6.16 2.67
N PHE A 313 -6.48 -6.76 3.86
CA PHE A 313 -5.27 -7.31 4.48
C PHE A 313 -4.73 -8.51 3.70
N GLY A 314 -5.60 -9.40 3.26
CA GLY A 314 -5.20 -10.59 2.50
C GLY A 314 -4.57 -10.22 1.17
N ALA A 315 -5.24 -9.42 0.35
CA ALA A 315 -4.72 -9.01 -0.95
C ALA A 315 -3.42 -8.20 -0.82
N GLY A 316 -3.34 -7.28 0.15
CA GLY A 316 -2.16 -6.44 0.36
C GLY A 316 -0.94 -7.23 0.85
N LEU A 317 -1.11 -8.08 1.87
CA LEU A 317 -0.01 -8.85 2.47
C LEU A 317 0.41 -10.04 1.59
N GLY A 318 -0.53 -10.63 0.85
CA GLY A 318 -0.28 -11.75 -0.06
C GLY A 318 0.76 -11.43 -1.13
N GLY A 319 0.85 -10.16 -1.55
CA GLY A 319 1.89 -9.67 -2.46
C GLY A 319 3.33 -9.94 -2.01
N ASN A 320 3.56 -10.21 -0.72
CA ASN A 320 4.87 -10.61 -0.19
C ASN A 320 5.21 -12.09 -0.41
N PHE A 321 4.26 -12.93 -0.85
CA PHE A 321 4.47 -14.38 -0.95
C PHE A 321 5.45 -14.76 -2.05
N THR A 322 5.29 -14.21 -3.25
CA THR A 322 6.16 -14.51 -4.39
C THR A 322 6.74 -13.23 -5.01
N PRO A 323 7.80 -13.34 -5.82
CA PRO A 323 8.35 -12.17 -6.50
C PRO A 323 7.36 -11.43 -7.39
N ILE A 324 6.42 -12.16 -8.00
CA ILE A 324 5.42 -11.62 -8.93
C ILE A 324 4.15 -11.11 -8.26
N GLY A 325 3.96 -11.42 -6.98
CA GLY A 325 2.78 -10.98 -6.22
C GLY A 325 2.72 -9.48 -5.95
N SER A 326 3.84 -8.75 -6.15
CA SER A 326 3.89 -7.30 -5.99
C SER A 326 4.89 -6.67 -6.96
N ALA A 327 4.46 -5.64 -7.68
CA ALA A 327 5.30 -4.91 -8.62
C ALA A 327 6.55 -4.30 -7.96
N SER A 328 6.45 -3.82 -6.71
CA SER A 328 7.60 -3.31 -5.95
C SER A 328 8.65 -4.38 -5.67
N THR A 329 8.24 -5.61 -5.42
CA THR A 329 9.17 -6.75 -5.26
C THR A 329 9.90 -7.07 -6.56
N VAL A 330 9.19 -7.03 -7.70
CA VAL A 330 9.82 -7.19 -9.03
C VAL A 330 10.88 -6.12 -9.25
N VAL A 331 10.58 -4.86 -8.90
CA VAL A 331 11.53 -3.75 -8.99
C VAL A 331 12.73 -3.97 -8.07
N ALA A 332 12.52 -4.37 -6.81
CA ALA A 332 13.61 -4.66 -5.87
C ALA A 332 14.58 -5.73 -6.42
N ILE A 333 14.03 -6.82 -6.95
CA ILE A 333 14.82 -7.89 -7.57
C ILE A 333 15.48 -7.40 -8.86
N GLY A 334 14.83 -6.56 -9.65
CA GLY A 334 15.37 -5.93 -10.84
C GLY A 334 16.59 -5.05 -10.54
N ILE A 335 16.51 -4.24 -9.48
CA ILE A 335 17.64 -3.44 -8.99
C ILE A 335 18.78 -4.35 -8.55
N LEU A 336 18.51 -5.39 -7.76
CA LEU A 336 19.50 -6.37 -7.32
C LEU A 336 20.21 -7.05 -8.48
N LYS A 337 19.46 -7.43 -9.52
CA LYS A 337 20.02 -8.06 -10.72
C LYS A 337 20.99 -7.13 -11.47
N LYS A 338 20.65 -5.84 -11.59
CA LYS A 338 21.54 -4.83 -12.19
C LYS A 338 22.85 -4.67 -11.39
N GLU A 339 22.80 -4.89 -10.07
CA GLU A 339 23.95 -4.83 -9.17
C GLU A 339 24.71 -6.18 -9.05
N GLY A 340 24.41 -7.16 -9.90
CA GLY A 340 25.08 -8.45 -9.94
C GLY A 340 24.61 -9.47 -8.91
N HIS A 341 23.54 -9.16 -8.17
CA HIS A 341 22.92 -10.09 -7.21
C HIS A 341 21.77 -10.85 -7.87
N ASN A 342 21.91 -12.17 -8.01
CA ASN A 342 20.86 -13.01 -8.57
C ASN A 342 20.03 -13.63 -7.44
N VAL A 343 18.79 -13.17 -7.30
CA VAL A 343 17.79 -13.76 -6.40
C VAL A 343 16.90 -14.69 -7.23
N THR A 344 16.95 -15.99 -6.98
CA THR A 344 16.07 -16.93 -7.68
C THR A 344 14.65 -16.84 -7.15
N PHE A 345 13.67 -17.19 -7.99
CA PHE A 345 12.25 -17.23 -7.60
C PHE A 345 12.04 -18.02 -6.30
N MET A 346 12.61 -19.23 -6.21
CA MET A 346 12.44 -20.08 -5.03
C MET A 346 13.16 -19.57 -3.78
N GLN A 347 14.27 -18.83 -3.94
CA GLN A 347 14.92 -18.18 -2.80
C GLN A 347 14.03 -17.10 -2.20
N TYR A 348 13.37 -16.29 -3.04
CA TYR A 348 12.42 -15.31 -2.55
C TYR A 348 11.19 -15.97 -1.92
N VAL A 349 10.57 -16.96 -2.58
CA VAL A 349 9.37 -17.66 -2.05
C VAL A 349 9.61 -18.24 -0.66
N LYS A 350 10.79 -18.80 -0.37
CA LYS A 350 11.11 -19.29 0.98
C LYS A 350 11.06 -18.19 2.04
N ILE A 351 11.55 -16.99 1.70
CA ILE A 351 11.53 -15.83 2.60
C ILE A 351 10.10 -15.29 2.70
N GLY A 352 9.46 -15.07 1.54
CA GLY A 352 8.11 -14.52 1.44
C GLY A 352 7.07 -15.39 2.14
N ALA A 353 7.14 -16.70 2.00
CA ALA A 353 6.23 -17.63 2.69
C ALA A 353 6.28 -17.47 4.22
N ILE A 354 7.49 -17.40 4.79
CA ILE A 354 7.65 -17.19 6.24
C ILE A 354 7.11 -15.82 6.66
N VAL A 355 7.42 -14.78 5.88
CA VAL A 355 6.96 -13.41 6.15
C VAL A 355 5.44 -13.33 6.11
N VAL A 356 4.82 -13.84 5.03
CA VAL A 356 3.36 -13.81 4.86
C VAL A 356 2.66 -14.63 5.93
N LEU A 357 3.19 -15.81 6.29
CA LEU A 357 2.63 -16.61 7.37
C LEU A 357 2.59 -15.83 8.70
N VAL A 358 3.68 -15.18 9.06
CA VAL A 358 3.75 -14.36 10.29
C VAL A 358 2.80 -13.17 10.18
N GLN A 359 2.83 -12.44 9.08
CA GLN A 359 1.99 -11.27 8.86
C GLN A 359 0.50 -11.62 8.89
N LEU A 360 0.04 -12.69 8.20
CA LEU A 360 -1.35 -13.11 8.21
C LEU A 360 -1.82 -13.61 9.58
N THR A 361 -0.96 -14.35 10.29
CA THR A 361 -1.28 -14.79 11.65
C THR A 361 -1.51 -13.58 12.58
N LEU A 362 -0.62 -12.59 12.52
CA LEU A 362 -0.76 -11.34 13.26
C LEU A 362 -1.99 -10.54 12.81
N ALA A 363 -2.25 -10.46 11.50
CA ALA A 363 -3.42 -9.78 10.94
C ALA A 363 -4.72 -10.41 11.39
N THR A 364 -4.79 -11.74 11.39
CA THR A 364 -5.96 -12.49 11.87
C THR A 364 -6.26 -12.13 13.33
N GLY A 365 -5.27 -12.28 14.22
CA GLY A 365 -5.44 -11.93 15.63
C GLY A 365 -5.78 -10.45 15.85
N TYR A 366 -5.13 -9.58 15.08
CA TYR A 366 -5.37 -8.14 15.14
C TYR A 366 -6.79 -7.76 14.72
N LEU A 367 -7.30 -8.26 13.58
CA LEU A 367 -8.63 -7.89 13.09
C LEU A 367 -9.74 -8.28 14.07
N PHE A 368 -9.68 -9.49 14.63
CA PHE A 368 -10.65 -9.91 15.66
C PHE A 368 -10.49 -9.10 16.95
N GLY A 369 -9.28 -8.73 17.33
CA GLY A 369 -9.04 -7.81 18.44
C GLY A 369 -9.63 -6.43 18.19
N ALA A 370 -9.39 -5.86 17.01
CA ALA A 370 -9.86 -4.55 16.59
C ALA A 370 -11.40 -4.47 16.53
N GLU A 371 -12.04 -5.54 16.06
CA GLU A 371 -13.50 -5.66 16.08
C GLU A 371 -14.06 -5.63 17.51
N LYS A 372 -13.49 -6.44 18.42
CA LYS A 372 -13.92 -6.48 19.83
C LYS A 372 -13.79 -5.16 20.55
N VAL A 373 -12.79 -4.34 20.21
CA VAL A 373 -12.58 -3.00 20.80
C VAL A 373 -13.39 -1.92 20.06
N GLY A 374 -14.16 -2.29 19.02
CA GLY A 374 -14.99 -1.36 18.27
C GLY A 374 -14.22 -0.43 17.31
N LEU A 375 -12.98 -0.76 16.94
CA LEU A 375 -12.23 -0.01 15.92
C LEU A 375 -12.81 -0.24 14.52
N ILE A 376 -13.33 -1.44 14.25
CA ILE A 376 -13.98 -1.79 13.00
C ILE A 376 -15.48 -1.55 13.19
N LYS A 377 -16.01 -0.55 12.47
CA LYS A 377 -17.44 -0.21 12.54
C LYS A 377 -18.26 -1.19 11.74
N LYS A 378 -19.38 -1.66 12.33
CA LYS A 378 -20.37 -2.43 11.59
C LYS A 378 -20.99 -1.59 10.47
N MET A 379 -21.34 -2.25 9.36
CA MET A 379 -21.98 -1.58 8.24
C MET A 379 -23.38 -1.07 8.67
N ASN A 380 -23.68 0.22 8.37
CA ASN A 380 -25.01 0.75 8.59
C ASN A 380 -25.97 0.17 7.52
N THR A 381 -26.75 -0.80 7.91
CA THR A 381 -27.80 -1.40 7.04
C THR A 381 -28.96 -0.44 6.70
N GLU A 382 -29.10 0.68 7.43
CA GLU A 382 -30.16 1.67 7.20
C GLU A 382 -30.02 2.47 5.88
N LYS A 383 -28.81 2.59 5.31
CA LYS A 383 -28.65 3.35 4.05
C LYS A 383 -29.08 2.58 2.80
N ALA A 384 -29.03 1.27 2.81
CA ALA A 384 -29.44 0.46 1.65
C ALA A 384 -30.96 0.54 1.40
N SER A 385 -31.75 0.68 2.47
CA SER A 385 -33.22 0.79 2.36
C SER A 385 -33.73 2.18 1.94
N THR A 386 -32.92 3.23 2.06
CA THR A 386 -33.35 4.61 1.72
C THR A 386 -33.04 4.98 0.26
N GLU A 387 -32.05 4.38 -0.37
CA GLU A 387 -31.76 4.62 -1.80
C GLU A 387 -32.71 3.86 -2.73
N GLU A 388 -33.19 2.68 -2.37
CA GLU A 388 -34.23 1.97 -3.14
C GLU A 388 -35.57 2.69 -3.15
N VAL A 389 -35.94 3.39 -2.07
CA VAL A 389 -37.19 4.16 -1.98
C VAL A 389 -37.16 5.43 -2.83
N GLN A 390 -36.00 6.02 -3.08
CA GLN A 390 -35.84 7.21 -3.92
C GLN A 390 -35.71 6.89 -5.41
N GLY A 391 -35.21 5.71 -5.77
CA GLY A 391 -35.06 5.25 -7.17
C GLY A 391 -36.35 4.83 -7.85
N HIS A 392 -37.39 4.45 -7.11
CA HIS A 392 -38.68 4.01 -7.65
C HIS A 392 -39.75 5.12 -7.74
N GLY A 393 -39.43 6.33 -7.23
CA GLY A 393 -40.38 7.47 -7.23
C GLY A 393 -40.36 8.40 -8.45
N SER A 394 -39.45 8.22 -9.43
CA SER A 394 -39.27 9.18 -10.54
C SER A 394 -39.68 8.70 -11.93
N ASN A 395 -40.35 7.53 -12.08
CA ASN A 395 -40.87 7.05 -13.37
C ASN A 395 -42.39 6.97 -13.36
N GLY A 396 -43.03 8.10 -13.10
CA GLY A 396 -44.46 8.22 -13.22
C GLY A 396 -44.89 9.66 -13.48
N HIS A 397 -44.59 10.17 -14.66
CA HIS A 397 -45.42 11.16 -15.37
C HIS A 397 -44.89 11.39 -16.78
#